data_2233e90d7e076a787d9083a37eb7d606
#
_entry.id   2233e90d7e076a787d9083a37eb7d606
#
_cell.length_a   1.000
_cell.length_b   1.000
_cell.length_c   1.000
_cell.angle_alpha   90.00
_cell.angle_beta   90.00
_cell.angle_gamma   90.00
#
_symmetry.space_group_name_H-M   'P 1'
#
loop_
_entity.id
_entity.type
_entity.pdbx_description
1 polymer ?
#
loop_
_entity_poly.entity_id
_entity_poly.type
_entity_poly.pdbx_seq_one_letter_code
_entity_poly.pdbx_strand_id
1 'polypeptide(L)'
;MHKKLISLITSGLLSLSILTGCKNEDVEYQESQKQVDEDLNELYTKEISENKEIDEAYKLLKPVIDNSFYDQRHNIIKSEDGKTLILELHMDEYVAENGNIDEWNKYIYQCLNSAKALKEFLLNNGLETNFAIVVMDFDKEVVYIYILNDQVYYNIRNAN
;
A
#
# COMPACT_ATOMS: atom_id res chain seq x y z
N MET A 1 11.69 -17.50 -3.92
CA MET A 1 10.27 -17.16 -3.90
C MET A 1 10.01 -15.71 -4.29
N HIS A 2 10.97 -14.79 -4.16
CA HIS A 2 10.84 -13.37 -4.56
C HIS A 2 10.41 -13.08 -6.01
N LYS A 3 10.74 -13.98 -6.95
CA LYS A 3 10.38 -13.79 -8.38
C LYS A 3 8.88 -13.96 -8.69
N LYS A 4 8.13 -14.63 -7.82
CA LYS A 4 6.69 -14.86 -8.06
C LYS A 4 5.83 -13.66 -7.62
N LEU A 5 6.17 -13.00 -6.51
CA LEU A 5 5.42 -11.84 -6.02
C LEU A 5 5.57 -10.64 -6.97
N ILE A 6 6.82 -10.36 -7.38
CA ILE A 6 7.12 -9.28 -8.35
C ILE A 6 6.47 -9.58 -9.72
N SER A 7 6.41 -10.86 -10.12
CA SER A 7 5.80 -11.26 -11.39
C SER A 7 4.28 -11.14 -11.41
N LEU A 8 3.60 -11.35 -10.27
CA LEU A 8 2.14 -11.20 -10.15
C LEU A 8 1.73 -9.73 -10.21
N ILE A 9 2.44 -8.88 -9.48
CA ILE A 9 2.17 -7.42 -9.45
C ILE A 9 2.45 -6.79 -10.81
N THR A 10 3.53 -7.19 -11.50
CA THR A 10 3.85 -6.66 -12.84
C THR A 10 2.93 -7.16 -13.94
N SER A 11 2.35 -8.36 -13.83
CA SER A 11 1.42 -8.87 -14.83
C SER A 11 0.03 -8.24 -14.74
N GLY A 12 -0.42 -7.84 -13.55
CA GLY A 12 -1.69 -7.14 -13.35
C GLY A 12 -1.67 -5.71 -13.94
N LEU A 13 -0.55 -5.00 -13.81
CA LEU A 13 -0.40 -3.62 -14.32
C LEU A 13 -0.19 -3.55 -15.83
N LEU A 14 0.40 -4.58 -16.47
CA LEU A 14 0.59 -4.60 -17.92
C LEU A 14 -0.69 -4.90 -18.69
N SER A 15 -1.70 -5.50 -18.07
CA SER A 15 -3.00 -5.73 -18.69
C SER A 15 -3.91 -4.49 -18.73
N LEU A 16 -3.67 -3.51 -17.88
CA LEU A 16 -4.41 -2.23 -17.84
C LEU A 16 -4.08 -1.27 -19.00
N SER A 17 -2.96 -1.48 -19.70
CA SER A 17 -2.52 -0.57 -20.77
C SER A 17 -2.93 -0.98 -22.19
N ILE A 18 -3.69 -2.07 -22.41
CA ILE A 18 -3.96 -2.62 -23.75
C ILE A 18 -5.46 -2.71 -24.09
N LEU A 19 -6.39 -2.41 -23.20
CA LEU A 19 -7.83 -2.52 -23.49
C LEU A 19 -8.51 -1.15 -23.63
N THR A 20 -8.20 -0.46 -24.73
CA THR A 20 -9.13 0.52 -25.31
C THR A 20 -10.22 -0.23 -26.09
N GLY A 21 -11.27 -0.60 -25.40
CA GLY A 21 -12.44 -1.22 -26.01
C GLY A 21 -13.56 -1.32 -24.99
N CYS A 22 -14.62 -0.53 -25.21
CA CYS A 22 -15.86 -0.50 -24.43
C CYS A 22 -16.29 -1.85 -23.90
N LYS A 23 -16.15 -2.11 -22.60
CA LYS A 23 -16.94 -3.10 -21.85
C LYS A 23 -16.84 -2.84 -20.35
N ASN A 24 -18.00 -2.58 -19.75
CA ASN A 24 -18.36 -2.69 -18.33
C ASN A 24 -17.27 -2.21 -17.32
N GLU A 25 -17.23 -0.92 -17.09
CA GLU A 25 -16.40 -0.23 -16.09
C GLU A 25 -16.47 -0.90 -14.70
N ASP A 26 -17.67 -1.37 -14.29
CA ASP A 26 -17.89 -2.02 -13.00
C ASP A 26 -17.15 -3.36 -12.83
N VAL A 27 -16.92 -4.12 -13.90
CA VAL A 27 -16.26 -5.44 -13.83
C VAL A 27 -14.76 -5.27 -13.70
N GLU A 28 -14.17 -4.32 -14.42
CA GLU A 28 -12.72 -4.07 -14.38
C GLU A 28 -12.29 -3.49 -13.03
N TYR A 29 -13.11 -2.60 -12.46
CA TYR A 29 -12.92 -2.08 -11.10
C TYR A 29 -12.96 -3.20 -10.05
N GLN A 30 -13.95 -4.09 -10.11
CA GLN A 30 -14.08 -5.21 -9.18
C GLN A 30 -12.92 -6.21 -9.30
N GLU A 31 -12.42 -6.46 -10.51
CA GLU A 31 -11.25 -7.32 -10.72
C GLU A 31 -9.97 -6.68 -10.16
N SER A 32 -9.77 -5.37 -10.37
CA SER A 32 -8.62 -4.64 -9.83
C SER A 32 -8.63 -4.60 -8.31
N GLN A 33 -9.78 -4.31 -7.71
CA GLN A 33 -9.95 -4.31 -6.25
C GLN A 33 -9.71 -5.71 -5.69
N LYS A 34 -10.30 -6.75 -6.29
CA LYS A 34 -10.10 -8.12 -5.88
C LYS A 34 -8.62 -8.54 -5.92
N GLN A 35 -7.88 -8.13 -6.94
CA GLN A 35 -6.46 -8.43 -7.03
C GLN A 35 -5.68 -7.75 -5.90
N VAL A 36 -5.97 -6.48 -5.59
CA VAL A 36 -5.35 -5.77 -4.47
C VAL A 36 -5.69 -6.44 -3.15
N ASP A 37 -6.95 -6.84 -2.96
CA ASP A 37 -7.39 -7.53 -1.76
C ASP A 37 -6.71 -8.90 -1.60
N GLU A 38 -6.51 -9.64 -2.71
CA GLU A 38 -5.77 -10.92 -2.72
C GLU A 38 -4.29 -10.70 -2.39
N ASP A 39 -3.63 -9.70 -3.00
CA ASP A 39 -2.23 -9.37 -2.75
C ASP A 39 -2.01 -8.90 -1.29
N LEU A 40 -2.91 -8.06 -0.78
CA LEU A 40 -2.89 -7.64 0.62
C LEU A 40 -3.17 -8.82 1.56
N ASN A 41 -4.14 -9.67 1.24
CA ASN A 41 -4.46 -10.85 2.04
C ASN A 41 -3.26 -11.82 2.10
N GLU A 42 -2.49 -11.95 1.02
CA GLU A 42 -1.24 -12.72 1.03
C GLU A 42 -0.16 -12.08 1.92
N LEU A 43 -0.13 -10.74 2.03
CA LEU A 43 0.72 -10.03 2.98
C LEU A 43 0.29 -10.23 4.44
N TYR A 44 -1.01 -10.41 4.69
CA TYR A 44 -1.58 -10.53 6.04
C TYR A 44 -1.71 -11.98 6.55
N THR A 45 -1.77 -13.06 5.69
CA THR A 45 -2.19 -14.41 6.08
C THR A 45 -1.10 -15.48 6.24
N LYS A 46 0.20 -15.21 6.05
CA LYS A 46 1.29 -16.18 6.30
C LYS A 46 1.83 -16.12 7.74
N GLU A 47 2.17 -17.24 8.35
CA GLU A 47 2.77 -17.32 9.70
C GLU A 47 3.99 -16.42 9.85
N ILE A 48 4.01 -15.60 10.92
CA ILE A 48 5.07 -14.65 11.24
C ILE A 48 6.39 -15.43 11.39
N SER A 49 7.24 -15.34 10.40
CA SER A 49 8.61 -15.79 10.57
C SER A 49 9.28 -14.87 11.61
N GLU A 50 10.02 -15.42 12.57
CA GLU A 50 10.84 -14.65 13.50
C GLU A 50 11.96 -13.93 12.72
N ASN A 51 11.62 -12.86 12.04
CA ASN A 51 12.59 -12.04 11.35
C ASN A 51 12.97 -10.86 12.25
N LYS A 52 14.15 -10.94 12.85
CA LYS A 52 14.67 -9.90 13.75
C LYS A 52 14.73 -8.53 13.05
N GLU A 53 14.99 -8.53 11.76
CA GLU A 53 15.12 -7.29 10.98
C GLU A 53 13.81 -6.50 10.95
N ILE A 54 12.68 -7.17 10.70
CA ILE A 54 11.37 -6.48 10.70
C ILE A 54 10.98 -6.00 12.10
N ASP A 55 11.41 -6.71 13.15
CA ASP A 55 11.19 -6.29 14.53
C ASP A 55 11.98 -5.04 14.88
N GLU A 56 13.23 -4.95 14.41
CA GLU A 56 14.07 -3.76 14.57
C GLU A 56 13.49 -2.59 13.75
N ALA A 57 13.11 -2.83 12.51
CA ALA A 57 12.46 -1.84 11.65
C ALA A 57 11.17 -1.30 12.28
N TYR A 58 10.32 -2.17 12.83
CA TYR A 58 9.09 -1.78 13.53
C TYR A 58 9.39 -0.88 14.74
N LYS A 59 10.33 -1.29 15.61
CA LYS A 59 10.72 -0.52 16.80
C LYS A 59 11.26 0.85 16.44
N LEU A 60 12.02 0.92 15.34
CA LEU A 60 12.63 2.14 14.86
C LEU A 60 11.61 3.11 14.25
N LEU A 61 10.67 2.59 13.44
CA LEU A 61 9.72 3.43 12.72
C LEU A 61 8.48 3.79 13.53
N LYS A 62 8.03 2.93 14.45
CA LYS A 62 6.79 3.18 15.19
C LYS A 62 6.73 4.57 15.82
N PRO A 63 7.72 5.04 16.61
CA PRO A 63 7.65 6.38 17.20
C PRO A 63 7.69 7.51 16.16
N VAL A 64 8.37 7.31 15.04
CA VAL A 64 8.43 8.29 13.94
C VAL A 64 7.06 8.43 13.29
N ILE A 65 6.41 7.30 13.01
CA ILE A 65 5.09 7.26 12.37
C ILE A 65 4.01 7.81 13.31
N ASP A 66 3.98 7.34 14.57
CA ASP A 66 3.00 7.81 15.57
C ASP A 66 3.08 9.35 15.74
N ASN A 67 4.27 9.93 15.62
CA ASN A 67 4.44 11.37 15.70
C ASN A 67 4.09 12.09 14.39
N SER A 68 4.34 11.48 13.24
CA SER A 68 4.11 12.09 11.93
C SER A 68 2.65 12.05 11.49
N PHE A 69 1.90 11.03 11.93
CA PHE A 69 0.49 10.79 11.58
C PHE A 69 -0.43 10.89 12.80
N TYR A 70 -0.07 11.69 13.82
CA TYR A 70 -0.78 11.79 15.08
C TYR A 70 -2.25 12.23 14.95
N ASP A 71 -2.58 12.97 13.90
CA ASP A 71 -3.92 13.51 13.60
C ASP A 71 -4.73 12.62 12.62
N GLN A 72 -4.11 11.56 12.12
CA GLN A 72 -4.75 10.59 11.22
C GLN A 72 -4.86 9.23 11.90
N ARG A 73 -6.03 8.59 11.79
CA ARG A 73 -6.17 7.21 12.24
C ARG A 73 -5.23 6.32 11.44
N HIS A 74 -4.30 5.67 12.12
CA HIS A 74 -3.29 4.83 11.50
C HIS A 74 -2.99 3.59 12.35
N ASN A 75 -2.37 2.62 11.71
CA ASN A 75 -1.81 1.45 12.36
C ASN A 75 -0.51 1.05 11.65
N ILE A 76 0.40 0.41 12.37
CA ILE A 76 1.61 -0.19 11.81
C ILE A 76 1.57 -1.68 12.07
N ILE A 77 1.70 -2.45 11.03
CA ILE A 77 1.72 -3.90 11.10
C ILE A 77 2.91 -4.48 10.35
N LYS A 78 3.26 -5.70 10.69
CA LYS A 78 4.27 -6.48 10.00
C LYS A 78 3.57 -7.42 9.04
N SER A 79 4.06 -7.50 7.81
CA SER A 79 3.60 -8.55 6.90
C SER A 79 3.96 -9.93 7.46
N GLU A 80 3.19 -10.90 7.14
CA GLU A 80 3.34 -12.25 7.66
C GLU A 80 4.58 -12.97 7.13
N ASP A 81 5.04 -12.61 5.93
CA ASP A 81 6.31 -13.09 5.41
C ASP A 81 7.53 -12.46 6.12
N GLY A 82 7.29 -11.54 7.07
CA GLY A 82 8.32 -10.86 7.85
C GLY A 82 9.23 -9.93 7.03
N LYS A 83 8.77 -9.42 5.87
CA LYS A 83 9.62 -8.64 4.95
C LYS A 83 9.16 -7.23 4.71
N THR A 84 7.92 -6.92 5.05
CA THR A 84 7.31 -5.62 4.78
C THR A 84 6.68 -5.06 6.04
N LEU A 85 7.01 -3.82 6.37
CA LEU A 85 6.24 -3.01 7.30
C LEU A 85 5.14 -2.31 6.54
N ILE A 86 3.91 -2.38 7.03
CA ILE A 86 2.73 -1.81 6.40
C ILE A 86 2.19 -0.71 7.32
N LEU A 87 2.12 0.51 6.81
CA LEU A 87 1.40 1.61 7.42
C LEU A 87 -0.01 1.67 6.84
N GLU A 88 -1.00 1.30 7.63
CA GLU A 88 -2.40 1.50 7.32
C GLU A 88 -2.81 2.93 7.68
N LEU A 89 -3.38 3.66 6.74
CA LEU A 89 -3.99 4.97 6.93
C LEU A 89 -5.48 4.86 6.62
N HIS A 90 -6.33 5.39 7.48
CA HIS A 90 -7.77 5.32 7.28
C HIS A 90 -8.32 6.65 6.80
N MET A 91 -9.22 6.59 5.82
CA MET A 91 -9.83 7.74 5.17
C MET A 91 -11.33 7.49 4.96
N ASP A 92 -12.11 8.55 4.97
CA ASP A 92 -13.53 8.51 4.61
C ASP A 92 -13.70 8.23 3.12
N GLU A 93 -14.64 7.33 2.76
CA GLU A 93 -14.97 6.93 1.39
C GLU A 93 -15.29 8.15 0.50
N TYR A 94 -16.09 9.10 1.02
CA TYR A 94 -16.45 10.29 0.29
C TYR A 94 -15.23 11.09 -0.16
N VAL A 95 -14.22 11.21 0.69
CA VAL A 95 -12.96 11.92 0.35
C VAL A 95 -12.20 11.16 -0.73
N ALA A 96 -12.13 9.84 -0.64
CA ALA A 96 -11.43 9.00 -1.60
C ALA A 96 -12.09 9.03 -2.98
N GLU A 97 -13.42 8.94 -3.05
CA GLU A 97 -14.13 8.80 -4.32
C GLU A 97 -14.57 10.14 -4.93
N ASN A 98 -15.05 11.08 -4.12
CA ASN A 98 -15.73 12.29 -4.56
C ASN A 98 -14.99 13.59 -4.22
N GLY A 99 -13.88 13.52 -3.48
CA GLY A 99 -13.07 14.69 -3.14
C GLY A 99 -12.41 15.36 -4.35
N ASN A 100 -11.83 16.52 -4.12
CA ASN A 100 -11.13 17.28 -5.16
C ASN A 100 -9.95 16.48 -5.73
N ILE A 101 -9.86 16.35 -7.06
CA ILE A 101 -8.82 15.55 -7.73
C ILE A 101 -7.40 16.08 -7.48
N ASP A 102 -7.23 17.39 -7.39
CA ASP A 102 -5.90 17.97 -7.14
C ASP A 102 -5.44 17.70 -5.71
N GLU A 103 -6.36 17.75 -4.74
CA GLU A 103 -6.09 17.40 -3.35
C GLU A 103 -5.79 15.90 -3.23
N TRP A 104 -6.52 15.06 -3.95
CA TRP A 104 -6.27 13.63 -4.03
C TRP A 104 -4.87 13.31 -4.57
N ASN A 105 -4.51 13.89 -5.71
CA ASN A 105 -3.19 13.72 -6.31
C ASN A 105 -2.07 14.22 -5.38
N LYS A 106 -2.30 15.34 -4.70
CA LYS A 106 -1.37 15.86 -3.70
C LYS A 106 -1.21 14.89 -2.52
N TYR A 107 -2.30 14.29 -2.05
CA TYR A 107 -2.26 13.31 -0.97
C TYR A 107 -1.49 12.05 -1.38
N ILE A 108 -1.74 11.50 -2.57
CA ILE A 108 -0.95 10.37 -3.11
C ILE A 108 0.53 10.72 -3.15
N TYR A 109 0.87 11.91 -3.64
CA TYR A 109 2.26 12.36 -3.72
C TYR A 109 2.90 12.48 -2.32
N GLN A 110 2.16 12.94 -1.33
CA GLN A 110 2.63 12.97 0.05
C GLN A 110 2.87 11.57 0.61
N CYS A 111 1.94 10.64 0.40
CA CYS A 111 2.11 9.23 0.80
C CYS A 111 3.33 8.60 0.13
N LEU A 112 3.50 8.81 -1.17
CA LEU A 112 4.65 8.29 -1.93
C LEU A 112 5.98 8.82 -1.39
N ASN A 113 6.07 10.12 -1.14
CA ASN A 113 7.27 10.73 -0.56
C ASN A 113 7.54 10.21 0.86
N SER A 114 6.49 10.02 1.65
CA SER A 114 6.61 9.44 2.99
C SER A 114 7.12 8.00 2.93
N ALA A 115 6.55 7.17 2.05
CA ALA A 115 7.01 5.78 1.87
C ALA A 115 8.48 5.73 1.48
N LYS A 116 8.88 6.56 0.51
CA LYS A 116 10.28 6.67 0.07
C LYS A 116 11.20 7.11 1.21
N ALA A 117 10.85 8.17 1.93
CA ALA A 117 11.67 8.68 3.03
C ALA A 117 11.83 7.66 4.17
N LEU A 118 10.74 6.94 4.52
CA LEU A 118 10.77 5.91 5.55
C LEU A 118 11.58 4.68 5.09
N LYS A 119 11.49 4.29 3.82
CA LYS A 119 12.33 3.23 3.25
C LYS A 119 13.81 3.64 3.25
N GLU A 120 14.14 4.85 2.83
CA GLU A 120 15.52 5.38 2.88
C GLU A 120 16.05 5.45 4.31
N PHE A 121 15.21 5.84 5.27
CA PHE A 121 15.57 5.84 6.69
C PHE A 121 15.91 4.43 7.18
N LEU A 122 15.13 3.40 6.82
CA LEU A 122 15.45 2.01 7.13
C LEU A 122 16.79 1.58 6.53
N LEU A 123 17.01 1.84 5.25
CA LEU A 123 18.26 1.52 4.56
C LEU A 123 19.47 2.19 5.21
N ASN A 124 19.36 3.44 5.60
CA ASN A 124 20.42 4.18 6.29
C ASN A 124 20.74 3.61 7.68
N ASN A 125 19.84 2.84 8.27
CA ASN A 125 20.05 2.10 9.52
C ASN A 125 20.42 0.62 9.28
N GLY A 126 20.73 0.23 8.04
CA GLY A 126 21.15 -1.13 7.69
C GLY A 126 20.03 -2.15 7.62
N LEU A 127 18.79 -1.70 7.49
CA LEU A 127 17.58 -2.54 7.42
C LEU A 127 17.03 -2.55 5.98
N GLU A 128 16.96 -3.73 5.37
CA GLU A 128 16.47 -3.92 4.00
C GLU A 128 14.95 -4.18 3.92
N THR A 129 14.26 -4.17 5.07
CA THR A 129 12.81 -4.34 5.18
C THR A 129 12.07 -3.45 4.20
N ASN A 130 11.12 -3.99 3.46
CA ASN A 130 10.23 -3.22 2.59
C ASN A 130 9.27 -2.38 3.43
N PHE A 131 8.80 -1.27 2.84
CA PHE A 131 7.82 -0.40 3.47
C PHE A 131 6.64 -0.17 2.53
N ALA A 132 5.43 -0.40 3.04
CA ALA A 132 4.20 -0.15 2.30
C ALA A 132 3.32 0.88 3.02
N ILE A 133 2.56 1.66 2.25
CA ILE A 133 1.44 2.47 2.73
C ILE A 133 0.18 1.97 2.05
N VAL A 134 -0.81 1.64 2.86
CA VAL A 134 -2.15 1.25 2.41
C VAL A 134 -3.13 2.26 2.96
N VAL A 135 -3.84 2.97 2.08
CA VAL A 135 -4.94 3.86 2.46
C VAL A 135 -6.25 3.12 2.22
N MET A 136 -7.08 3.04 3.23
CA MET A 136 -8.30 2.26 3.20
C MET A 136 -9.44 2.95 3.96
N ASP A 137 -10.64 2.43 3.82
CA ASP A 137 -11.79 2.85 4.62
C ASP A 137 -11.62 2.51 6.11
N PHE A 138 -12.54 3.01 6.94
CA PHE A 138 -12.49 2.77 8.39
C PHE A 138 -12.80 1.32 8.77
N ASP A 139 -13.55 0.62 7.94
CA ASP A 139 -13.99 -0.76 8.16
C ASP A 139 -13.00 -1.77 7.55
N LYS A 140 -11.99 -1.30 6.82
CA LYS A 140 -10.94 -2.09 6.13
C LYS A 140 -11.47 -2.98 5.02
N GLU A 141 -12.59 -2.59 4.40
CA GLU A 141 -13.21 -3.34 3.31
C GLU A 141 -12.74 -2.89 1.93
N VAL A 142 -12.38 -1.60 1.79
CA VAL A 142 -11.98 -1.01 0.50
C VAL A 142 -10.61 -0.36 0.61
N VAL A 143 -9.72 -0.75 -0.30
CA VAL A 143 -8.41 -0.11 -0.47
C VAL A 143 -8.53 1.02 -1.49
N TYR A 144 -8.03 2.19 -1.13
CA TYR A 144 -8.03 3.38 -1.98
C TYR A 144 -6.68 3.63 -2.65
N ILE A 145 -5.58 3.37 -1.92
CA ILE A 145 -4.21 3.54 -2.40
C ILE A 145 -3.36 2.39 -1.86
N TYR A 146 -2.52 1.84 -2.72
CA TYR A 146 -1.45 0.93 -2.30
C TYR A 146 -0.12 1.39 -2.87
N ILE A 147 0.82 1.66 -1.96
CA ILE A 147 2.19 2.08 -2.27
C ILE A 147 3.14 1.06 -1.65
N LEU A 148 4.13 0.61 -2.40
CA LEU A 148 5.21 -0.24 -1.90
C LEU A 148 6.55 0.41 -2.24
N ASN A 149 7.34 0.72 -1.21
CA ASN A 149 8.61 1.43 -1.29
C ASN A 149 8.45 2.81 -1.98
N ASP A 150 8.78 2.92 -3.24
CA ASP A 150 8.79 4.16 -4.04
C ASP A 150 7.82 4.13 -5.24
N GLN A 151 6.87 3.18 -5.25
CA GLN A 151 5.94 3.00 -6.36
C GLN A 151 4.50 2.94 -5.89
N VAL A 152 3.61 3.61 -6.64
CA VAL A 152 2.15 3.48 -6.49
C VAL A 152 1.70 2.28 -7.31
N TYR A 153 1.18 1.25 -6.65
CA TYR A 153 0.68 0.03 -7.29
C TYR A 153 -0.82 0.11 -7.56
N TYR A 154 -1.55 0.82 -6.72
CA TYR A 154 -2.97 0.99 -6.88
C TYR A 154 -3.42 2.39 -6.47
N ASN A 155 -4.38 2.93 -7.21
CA ASN A 155 -5.08 4.18 -6.92
C ASN A 155 -6.50 4.05 -7.46
N ILE A 156 -7.48 4.05 -6.57
CA ILE A 156 -8.90 3.85 -6.89
C ILE A 156 -9.41 4.76 -8.01
N ARG A 157 -8.91 5.99 -8.10
CA ARG A 157 -9.33 6.95 -9.14
C ARG A 157 -8.67 6.76 -10.50
N ASN A 158 -7.67 5.90 -10.60
CA ASN A 158 -7.01 5.54 -11.86
C ASN A 158 -7.37 4.11 -12.31
N ALA A 159 -8.19 3.41 -11.55
CA ALA A 159 -8.65 2.07 -11.87
C ALA A 159 -9.80 2.02 -12.88
N ASN A 160 -10.17 3.16 -13.50
CA ASN A 160 -11.19 3.29 -14.53
C ASN A 160 -10.58 3.42 -15.93
#